data_8463434afbae15e92df95739493ec3f5
#
_entry.id   8463434afbae15e92df95739493ec3f5
#
_cell.length_a   1.000
_cell.length_b   1.000
_cell.length_c   1.000
_cell.angle_alpha   90.00
_cell.angle_beta   90.00
_cell.angle_gamma   90.00
#
_symmetry.space_group_name_H-M   'P 1'
#
loop_
_entity.id
_entity.type
_entity.pdbx_description
1 polymer ?
#
loop_
_entity_poly.entity_id
_entity_poly.type
_entity_poly.pdbx_seq_one_letter_code
_entity_poly.pdbx_strand_id
1 'polypeptide(L)'
;MSKLIAFDQEAREGLQKGVDALADAVKVTLGPRGRNVVLDKAFGGPTVTNDGVTIARDIDLEDPFENLGAQLVKSVAIKTNDIAGDGTTTATLLAQALINEGLRTVAAGANPIAVNRGIAQGTERVVELLRELAQPVADNAAIANVATVSSRDEKIGAMVADAFDKVGKDGVVTVEESQSIEDESIVTEGVSFDKGYLSPYFVTDQETGHAELENPLILLVREKISSLPDFLPVLEKVANLSLIHISEPTR
;
A
#
# COMPACT_ATOMS: atom_id res chain seq x y z
N MET A 1 1.48 -8.16 31.24
CA MET A 1 0.63 -6.96 31.35
C MET A 1 -0.77 -7.37 31.74
N SER A 2 -1.41 -6.71 32.73
CA SER A 2 -2.81 -6.89 33.07
C SER A 2 -3.67 -6.37 31.90
N LYS A 3 -4.76 -7.09 31.59
CA LYS A 3 -5.73 -6.66 30.57
C LYS A 3 -6.81 -5.81 31.21
N LEU A 4 -7.17 -4.71 30.58
CA LEU A 4 -8.38 -3.95 30.92
C LEU A 4 -9.58 -4.61 30.23
N ILE A 5 -10.70 -4.68 30.89
CA ILE A 5 -11.91 -5.31 30.37
C ILE A 5 -13.07 -4.32 30.56
N ALA A 6 -13.80 -4.03 29.50
CA ALA A 6 -15.04 -3.26 29.51
C ALA A 6 -16.18 -4.08 28.90
N PHE A 7 -17.41 -3.79 29.32
CA PHE A 7 -18.59 -4.53 28.89
C PHE A 7 -19.67 -3.58 28.37
N ASP A 8 -20.57 -4.16 27.60
CA ASP A 8 -21.84 -3.54 27.19
C ASP A 8 -21.70 -2.15 26.56
N GLN A 9 -22.37 -1.17 27.12
CA GLN A 9 -22.47 0.17 26.57
C GLN A 9 -21.13 0.91 26.66
N GLU A 10 -20.41 0.80 27.77
CA GLU A 10 -19.12 1.45 27.97
C GLU A 10 -18.09 1.02 26.91
N ALA A 11 -18.02 -0.29 26.64
CA ALA A 11 -17.14 -0.82 25.61
C ALA A 11 -17.51 -0.30 24.21
N ARG A 12 -18.80 -0.23 23.88
CA ARG A 12 -19.27 0.27 22.59
C ARG A 12 -19.01 1.76 22.42
N GLU A 13 -19.25 2.55 23.45
CA GLU A 13 -19.01 4.00 23.42
C GLU A 13 -17.53 4.33 23.27
N GLY A 14 -16.64 3.61 23.96
CA GLY A 14 -15.19 3.78 23.79
C GLY A 14 -14.74 3.47 22.36
N LEU A 15 -15.16 2.31 21.83
CA LEU A 15 -14.85 1.93 20.45
C LEU A 15 -15.38 2.96 19.44
N GLN A 16 -16.64 3.40 19.61
CA GLN A 16 -17.26 4.38 18.70
C GLN A 16 -16.53 5.72 18.70
N LYS A 17 -16.18 6.25 19.86
CA LYS A 17 -15.39 7.48 19.97
C LYS A 17 -14.06 7.37 19.25
N GLY A 18 -13.37 6.26 19.38
CA GLY A 18 -12.12 6.02 18.66
C GLY A 18 -12.27 5.96 17.15
N VAL A 19 -13.32 5.27 16.67
CA VAL A 19 -13.70 5.24 15.25
C VAL A 19 -13.96 6.66 14.74
N ASP A 20 -14.75 7.44 15.48
CA ASP A 20 -15.12 8.80 15.09
C ASP A 20 -13.91 9.74 15.10
N ALA A 21 -13.06 9.66 16.12
CA ALA A 21 -11.86 10.49 16.23
C ALA A 21 -10.93 10.31 15.02
N LEU A 22 -10.63 9.07 14.64
CA LEU A 22 -9.80 8.80 13.48
C LEU A 22 -10.49 9.20 12.16
N ALA A 23 -11.73 8.78 11.97
CA ALA A 23 -12.45 9.05 10.73
C ALA A 23 -12.69 10.54 10.50
N ASP A 24 -12.97 11.32 11.54
CA ASP A 24 -13.17 12.76 11.44
C ASP A 24 -11.87 13.50 11.12
N ALA A 25 -10.72 13.03 11.59
CA ALA A 25 -9.42 13.56 11.20
C ALA A 25 -9.11 13.31 9.71
N VAL A 26 -9.41 12.11 9.21
CA VAL A 26 -9.21 11.75 7.80
C VAL A 26 -10.22 12.43 6.88
N LYS A 27 -11.46 12.56 7.31
CA LYS A 27 -12.60 13.10 6.55
C LYS A 27 -12.38 14.49 5.97
N VAL A 28 -11.60 15.33 6.63
CA VAL A 28 -11.34 16.72 6.18
C VAL A 28 -10.60 16.76 4.84
N THR A 29 -9.98 15.66 4.42
CA THR A 29 -9.24 15.55 3.16
C THR A 29 -10.09 15.16 1.96
N LEU A 30 -11.37 14.78 2.17
CA LEU A 30 -12.22 14.22 1.12
C LEU A 30 -12.71 15.27 0.12
N GLY A 31 -12.66 14.88 -1.15
CA GLY A 31 -13.32 15.58 -2.25
C GLY A 31 -12.64 16.87 -2.69
N PRO A 32 -13.29 17.64 -3.61
CA PRO A 32 -12.68 18.82 -4.24
C PRO A 32 -12.46 20.00 -3.28
N ARG A 33 -13.07 19.97 -2.10
CA ARG A 33 -12.82 20.94 -1.02
C ARG A 33 -11.97 20.33 0.11
N GLY A 34 -11.36 19.19 -0.13
CA GLY A 34 -10.48 18.52 0.83
C GLY A 34 -9.32 19.44 1.24
N ARG A 35 -8.97 19.37 2.53
CA ARG A 35 -7.89 20.15 3.15
C ARG A 35 -6.74 19.23 3.52
N ASN A 36 -5.57 19.81 3.68
CA ASN A 36 -4.43 19.11 4.24
C ASN A 36 -4.55 19.03 5.77
N VAL A 37 -3.99 17.98 6.32
CA VAL A 37 -3.77 17.77 7.76
C VAL A 37 -2.29 17.98 8.04
N VAL A 38 -1.98 18.60 9.17
CA VAL A 38 -0.61 18.78 9.65
C VAL A 38 -0.38 17.76 10.75
N LEU A 39 0.59 16.88 10.53
CA LEU A 39 1.02 15.85 11.48
C LEU A 39 2.28 16.32 12.17
N ASP A 40 2.29 16.26 13.50
CA ASP A 40 3.47 16.55 14.30
C ASP A 40 4.45 15.37 14.23
N LYS A 41 5.75 15.64 14.15
CA LYS A 41 6.77 14.61 14.16
C LYS A 41 7.73 14.85 15.32
N ALA A 42 8.05 13.80 16.05
CA ALA A 42 9.03 13.85 17.14
C ALA A 42 10.44 14.28 16.68
N PHE A 43 10.78 14.03 15.41
CA PHE A 43 12.03 14.43 14.78
C PHE A 43 11.76 15.00 13.39
N GLY A 44 12.33 16.18 13.11
CA GLY A 44 12.14 16.90 11.85
C GLY A 44 11.01 17.94 11.92
N GLY A 45 10.58 18.41 10.77
CA GLY A 45 9.46 19.35 10.66
C GLY A 45 8.11 18.64 10.58
N PRO A 46 6.99 19.34 10.84
CA PRO A 46 5.65 18.79 10.70
C PRO A 46 5.41 18.33 9.26
N THR A 47 4.71 17.21 9.10
CA THR A 47 4.31 16.70 7.79
C THR A 47 2.93 17.24 7.42
N VAL A 48 2.83 17.85 6.25
CA VAL A 48 1.56 18.30 5.68
C VAL A 48 1.09 17.29 4.65
N THR A 49 -0.04 16.66 4.89
CA THR A 49 -0.55 15.60 3.99
C THR A 49 -2.08 15.66 3.86
N ASN A 50 -2.57 15.10 2.77
CA ASN A 50 -4.00 14.86 2.54
C ASN A 50 -4.29 13.38 2.28
N ASP A 51 -3.29 12.53 2.38
CA ASP A 51 -3.44 11.09 2.22
C ASP A 51 -4.05 10.46 3.47
N GLY A 52 -5.19 9.78 3.27
CA GLY A 52 -5.96 9.19 4.37
C GLY A 52 -5.22 8.10 5.13
N VAL A 53 -4.42 7.26 4.46
CA VAL A 53 -3.67 6.21 5.15
C VAL A 53 -2.51 6.77 5.97
N THR A 54 -1.83 7.80 5.47
CA THR A 54 -0.75 8.48 6.20
C THR A 54 -1.28 9.12 7.48
N ILE A 55 -2.42 9.83 7.39
CA ILE A 55 -3.09 10.41 8.56
C ILE A 55 -3.53 9.30 9.54
N ALA A 56 -4.17 8.25 9.02
CA ALA A 56 -4.66 7.16 9.87
C ALA A 56 -3.54 6.43 10.61
N ARG A 57 -2.36 6.27 9.99
CA ARG A 57 -1.20 5.61 10.62
C ARG A 57 -0.63 6.39 11.78
N ASP A 58 -0.71 7.71 11.74
CA ASP A 58 -0.13 8.60 12.74
C ASP A 58 -1.03 8.79 13.98
N ILE A 59 -2.33 8.45 13.86
CA ILE A 59 -3.28 8.63 14.96
C ILE A 59 -3.19 7.48 15.96
N ASP A 60 -2.83 7.84 17.19
CA ASP A 60 -2.93 7.01 18.39
C ASP A 60 -3.62 7.82 19.50
N LEU A 61 -4.54 7.19 20.21
CA LEU A 61 -5.35 7.83 21.25
C LEU A 61 -4.90 7.38 22.65
N GLU A 62 -4.99 8.29 23.63
CA GLU A 62 -4.55 8.02 25.00
C GLU A 62 -5.44 6.99 25.70
N ASP A 63 -6.76 7.04 25.50
CA ASP A 63 -7.67 6.06 26.08
C ASP A 63 -7.55 4.71 25.36
N PRO A 64 -7.28 3.61 26.07
CA PRO A 64 -7.08 2.29 25.45
C PRO A 64 -8.29 1.77 24.69
N PHE A 65 -9.52 2.07 25.12
CA PHE A 65 -10.72 1.60 24.44
C PHE A 65 -11.02 2.44 23.20
N GLU A 66 -10.83 3.73 23.29
CA GLU A 66 -10.92 4.62 22.11
C GLU A 66 -9.83 4.27 21.10
N ASN A 67 -8.61 4.02 21.55
CA ASN A 67 -7.52 3.61 20.67
C ASN A 67 -7.81 2.28 19.93
N LEU A 68 -8.46 1.30 20.60
CA LEU A 68 -8.90 0.08 19.91
C LEU A 68 -9.88 0.39 18.77
N GLY A 69 -10.82 1.30 18.96
CA GLY A 69 -11.73 1.76 17.91
C GLY A 69 -10.97 2.41 16.74
N ALA A 70 -10.03 3.29 17.02
CA ALA A 70 -9.17 3.91 16.02
C ALA A 70 -8.36 2.86 15.25
N GLN A 71 -7.74 1.89 15.93
CA GLN A 71 -6.96 0.81 15.29
C GLN A 71 -7.80 -0.05 14.34
N LEU A 72 -9.08 -0.31 14.64
CA LEU A 72 -9.97 -1.02 13.73
C LEU A 72 -10.13 -0.28 12.40
N VAL A 73 -10.39 1.02 12.44
CA VAL A 73 -10.55 1.84 11.22
C VAL A 73 -9.21 2.09 10.53
N LYS A 74 -8.11 2.26 11.30
CA LYS A 74 -6.74 2.29 10.76
C LYS A 74 -6.46 1.05 9.91
N SER A 75 -6.87 -0.13 10.36
CA SER A 75 -6.69 -1.38 9.60
C SER A 75 -7.45 -1.40 8.28
N VAL A 76 -8.61 -0.73 8.19
CA VAL A 76 -9.37 -0.57 6.94
C VAL A 76 -8.61 0.30 5.95
N ALA A 77 -8.09 1.46 6.40
CA ALA A 77 -7.30 2.35 5.55
C ALA A 77 -6.04 1.65 5.00
N ILE A 78 -5.31 0.93 5.86
CA ILE A 78 -4.11 0.19 5.47
C ILE A 78 -4.44 -0.89 4.43
N LYS A 79 -5.45 -1.74 4.68
CA LYS A 79 -5.85 -2.78 3.72
C LYS A 79 -6.31 -2.22 2.38
N THR A 80 -7.00 -1.08 2.38
CA THR A 80 -7.40 -0.42 1.14
C THR A 80 -6.19 0.07 0.36
N ASN A 81 -5.23 0.67 1.05
CA ASN A 81 -3.97 1.10 0.45
C ASN A 81 -3.18 -0.07 -0.17
N ASP A 82 -3.06 -1.17 0.57
CA ASP A 82 -2.29 -2.35 0.13
C ASP A 82 -2.89 -3.03 -1.11
N ILE A 83 -4.21 -2.93 -1.30
CA ILE A 83 -4.92 -3.56 -2.42
C ILE A 83 -5.07 -2.62 -3.62
N ALA A 84 -5.43 -1.36 -3.39
CA ALA A 84 -5.84 -0.42 -4.43
C ALA A 84 -4.90 0.80 -4.56
N GLY A 85 -4.10 1.12 -3.54
CA GLY A 85 -3.24 2.30 -3.52
C GLY A 85 -3.97 3.64 -3.40
N ASP A 86 -5.29 3.64 -3.48
CA ASP A 86 -6.15 4.84 -3.41
C ASP A 86 -7.48 4.54 -2.73
N GLY A 87 -8.27 5.58 -2.45
CA GLY A 87 -9.60 5.46 -1.83
C GLY A 87 -9.58 5.24 -0.32
N THR A 88 -8.46 5.42 0.35
CA THR A 88 -8.28 5.20 1.80
C THR A 88 -9.20 6.07 2.65
N THR A 89 -9.36 7.35 2.28
CA THR A 89 -10.30 8.28 2.92
C THR A 89 -11.75 7.80 2.79
N THR A 90 -12.17 7.41 1.58
CA THR A 90 -13.53 6.92 1.31
C THR A 90 -13.81 5.64 2.11
N ALA A 91 -12.87 4.68 2.12
CA ALA A 91 -13.00 3.43 2.88
C ALA A 91 -13.13 3.70 4.39
N THR A 92 -12.35 4.64 4.93
CA THR A 92 -12.41 5.06 6.33
C THR A 92 -13.79 5.63 6.69
N LEU A 93 -14.34 6.49 5.84
CA LEU A 93 -15.66 7.07 6.06
C LEU A 93 -16.79 6.05 5.95
N LEU A 94 -16.71 5.14 4.99
CA LEU A 94 -17.67 4.05 4.86
C LEU A 94 -17.64 3.14 6.09
N ALA A 95 -16.45 2.82 6.61
CA ALA A 95 -16.30 2.06 7.84
C ALA A 95 -16.95 2.78 9.03
N GLN A 96 -16.70 4.09 9.22
CA GLN A 96 -17.35 4.89 10.24
C GLN A 96 -18.88 4.85 10.12
N ALA A 97 -19.41 5.09 8.93
CA ALA A 97 -20.85 5.10 8.69
C ALA A 97 -21.49 3.74 8.99
N LEU A 98 -20.88 2.64 8.54
CA LEU A 98 -21.39 1.28 8.79
C LEU A 98 -21.33 0.92 10.29
N ILE A 99 -20.26 1.28 10.98
CA ILE A 99 -20.12 1.03 12.42
C ILE A 99 -21.15 1.83 13.20
N ASN A 100 -21.27 3.13 12.96
CA ASN A 100 -22.20 3.99 13.69
C ASN A 100 -23.65 3.58 13.47
N GLU A 101 -24.05 3.28 12.23
CA GLU A 101 -25.41 2.83 11.92
C GLU A 101 -25.68 1.44 12.49
N GLY A 102 -24.69 0.54 12.41
CA GLY A 102 -24.77 -0.79 13.01
C GLY A 102 -24.94 -0.73 14.54
N LEU A 103 -24.14 0.08 15.23
CA LEU A 103 -24.23 0.28 16.68
C LEU A 103 -25.57 0.89 17.07
N ARG A 104 -26.06 1.88 16.32
CA ARG A 104 -27.38 2.48 16.54
C ARG A 104 -28.50 1.46 16.41
N THR A 105 -28.45 0.63 15.40
CA THR A 105 -29.43 -0.42 15.14
C THR A 105 -29.44 -1.48 16.24
N VAL A 106 -28.26 -1.89 16.72
CA VAL A 106 -28.12 -2.84 17.83
C VAL A 106 -28.61 -2.22 19.15
N ALA A 107 -28.30 -0.94 19.42
CA ALA A 107 -28.79 -0.22 20.56
C ALA A 107 -30.32 -0.10 20.57
N ALA A 108 -30.97 -0.05 19.42
CA ALA A 108 -32.42 -0.08 19.26
C ALA A 108 -33.02 -1.49 19.44
N GLY A 109 -32.23 -2.51 19.79
CA GLY A 109 -32.66 -3.85 20.10
C GLY A 109 -32.61 -4.87 18.96
N ALA A 110 -32.01 -4.52 17.83
CA ALA A 110 -31.80 -5.48 16.73
C ALA A 110 -30.73 -6.52 17.09
N ASN A 111 -30.90 -7.74 16.55
CA ASN A 111 -29.95 -8.81 16.76
C ASN A 111 -28.62 -8.49 15.99
N PRO A 112 -27.47 -8.41 16.69
CA PRO A 112 -26.19 -8.05 16.06
C PRO A 112 -25.77 -9.00 14.93
N ILE A 113 -26.07 -10.30 15.05
CA ILE A 113 -25.75 -11.31 14.03
C ILE A 113 -26.57 -11.07 12.77
N ALA A 114 -27.85 -10.71 12.93
CA ALA A 114 -28.71 -10.39 11.79
C ALA A 114 -28.27 -9.09 11.09
N VAL A 115 -27.87 -8.06 11.85
CA VAL A 115 -27.31 -6.80 11.32
C VAL A 115 -26.04 -7.09 10.52
N ASN A 116 -25.11 -7.86 11.07
CA ASN A 116 -23.86 -8.22 10.38
C ASN A 116 -24.14 -8.99 9.08
N ARG A 117 -25.07 -9.93 9.08
CA ARG A 117 -25.47 -10.66 7.85
C ARG A 117 -26.07 -9.72 6.81
N GLY A 118 -26.90 -8.76 7.23
CA GLY A 118 -27.47 -7.75 6.35
C GLY A 118 -26.40 -6.84 5.72
N ILE A 119 -25.41 -6.41 6.51
CA ILE A 119 -24.26 -5.64 6.00
C ILE A 119 -23.48 -6.45 4.95
N ALA A 120 -23.19 -7.73 5.23
CA ALA A 120 -22.48 -8.58 4.28
C ALA A 120 -23.23 -8.72 2.96
N GLN A 121 -24.54 -9.05 2.99
CA GLN A 121 -25.37 -9.15 1.77
C GLN A 121 -25.46 -7.84 1.02
N GLY A 122 -25.63 -6.72 1.72
CA GLY A 122 -25.63 -5.38 1.13
C GLY A 122 -24.30 -5.06 0.44
N THR A 123 -23.19 -5.42 1.08
CA THR A 123 -21.84 -5.21 0.52
C THR A 123 -21.64 -6.01 -0.77
N GLU A 124 -22.04 -7.30 -0.79
CA GLU A 124 -21.94 -8.13 -2.01
C GLU A 124 -22.72 -7.48 -3.17
N ARG A 125 -23.94 -7.02 -2.91
CA ARG A 125 -24.75 -6.38 -3.95
C ARG A 125 -24.15 -5.06 -4.44
N VAL A 126 -23.61 -4.24 -3.53
CA VAL A 126 -22.93 -2.98 -3.89
C VAL A 126 -21.69 -3.26 -4.73
N VAL A 127 -20.90 -4.27 -4.38
CA VAL A 127 -19.71 -4.67 -5.16
C VAL A 127 -20.08 -5.12 -6.57
N GLU A 128 -21.15 -5.89 -6.74
CA GLU A 128 -21.66 -6.27 -8.08
C GLU A 128 -22.00 -5.04 -8.91
N LEU A 129 -22.78 -4.11 -8.34
CA LEU A 129 -23.17 -2.87 -9.04
C LEU A 129 -21.96 -1.98 -9.38
N LEU A 130 -20.98 -1.89 -8.48
CA LEU A 130 -19.75 -1.15 -8.76
C LEU A 130 -18.96 -1.76 -9.91
N ARG A 131 -18.91 -3.09 -10.02
CA ARG A 131 -18.26 -3.77 -11.15
C ARG A 131 -18.98 -3.48 -12.48
N GLU A 132 -20.32 -3.40 -12.48
CA GLU A 132 -21.09 -3.03 -13.65
C GLU A 132 -20.85 -1.57 -14.08
N LEU A 133 -20.62 -0.68 -13.13
CA LEU A 133 -20.36 0.74 -13.37
C LEU A 133 -18.90 1.06 -13.69
N ALA A 134 -17.98 0.16 -13.35
CA ALA A 134 -16.55 0.37 -13.54
C ALA A 134 -16.19 0.49 -15.01
N GLN A 135 -15.38 1.49 -15.34
CA GLN A 135 -14.84 1.69 -16.68
C GLN A 135 -13.38 1.22 -16.71
N PRO A 136 -12.99 0.38 -17.68
CA PRO A 136 -11.60 -0.05 -17.79
C PRO A 136 -10.70 1.13 -18.19
N VAL A 137 -9.53 1.23 -17.56
CA VAL A 137 -8.48 2.18 -17.94
C VAL A 137 -7.75 1.59 -19.16
N ALA A 138 -8.09 2.07 -20.36
CA ALA A 138 -7.65 1.45 -21.61
C ALA A 138 -6.55 2.26 -22.34
N ASP A 139 -6.50 3.56 -22.16
CA ASP A 139 -5.61 4.47 -22.89
C ASP A 139 -4.79 5.38 -21.94
N ASN A 140 -3.77 6.04 -22.50
CA ASN A 140 -2.91 6.95 -21.77
C ASN A 140 -3.64 8.15 -21.17
N ALA A 141 -4.69 8.63 -21.82
CA ALA A 141 -5.48 9.74 -21.30
C ALA A 141 -6.22 9.32 -20.02
N ALA A 142 -6.76 8.11 -19.98
CA ALA A 142 -7.38 7.56 -18.77
C ALA A 142 -6.34 7.34 -17.65
N ILE A 143 -5.13 6.85 -17.97
CA ILE A 143 -4.03 6.74 -17.00
C ILE A 143 -3.66 8.11 -16.43
N ALA A 144 -3.46 9.11 -17.31
CA ALA A 144 -3.16 10.47 -16.88
C ALA A 144 -4.25 11.05 -15.95
N ASN A 145 -5.52 10.84 -16.29
CA ASN A 145 -6.64 11.30 -15.46
C ASN A 145 -6.65 10.64 -14.07
N VAL A 146 -6.45 9.32 -14.00
CA VAL A 146 -6.38 8.60 -12.72
C VAL A 146 -5.20 9.10 -11.89
N ALA A 147 -4.02 9.22 -12.49
CA ALA A 147 -2.83 9.71 -11.81
C ALA A 147 -2.97 11.17 -11.36
N THR A 148 -3.61 12.04 -12.17
CA THR A 148 -3.92 13.43 -11.81
C THR A 148 -4.88 13.50 -10.62
N VAL A 149 -5.92 12.67 -10.61
CA VAL A 149 -6.87 12.65 -9.48
C VAL A 149 -6.18 12.19 -8.19
N SER A 150 -5.31 11.20 -8.26
CA SER A 150 -4.60 10.65 -7.11
C SER A 150 -3.52 11.61 -6.59
N SER A 151 -2.70 12.19 -7.48
CA SER A 151 -1.65 13.15 -7.11
C SER A 151 -2.17 14.55 -6.85
N ARG A 152 -3.33 14.91 -7.41
CA ARG A 152 -3.89 16.27 -7.49
C ARG A 152 -3.01 17.25 -8.28
N ASP A 153 -2.18 16.75 -9.16
CA ASP A 153 -1.26 17.51 -10.00
C ASP A 153 -1.27 16.97 -11.43
N GLU A 154 -1.61 17.84 -12.38
CA GLU A 154 -1.69 17.47 -13.80
C GLU A 154 -0.32 17.14 -14.39
N LYS A 155 0.75 17.78 -13.90
CA LYS A 155 2.12 17.51 -14.37
C LYS A 155 2.56 16.12 -13.95
N ILE A 156 2.31 15.73 -12.70
CA ILE A 156 2.58 14.38 -12.21
C ILE A 156 1.72 13.36 -12.96
N GLY A 157 0.45 13.66 -13.17
CA GLY A 157 -0.44 12.80 -13.95
C GLY A 157 0.06 12.51 -15.36
N ALA A 158 0.52 13.55 -16.05
CA ALA A 158 1.10 13.40 -17.39
C ALA A 158 2.42 12.61 -17.36
N MET A 159 3.28 12.86 -16.37
CA MET A 159 4.55 12.14 -16.21
C MET A 159 4.35 10.65 -15.96
N VAL A 160 3.39 10.28 -15.11
CA VAL A 160 3.04 8.87 -14.85
C VAL A 160 2.50 8.20 -16.11
N ALA A 161 1.63 8.87 -16.87
CA ALA A 161 1.13 8.33 -18.13
C ALA A 161 2.24 8.12 -19.18
N ASP A 162 3.21 9.06 -19.30
CA ASP A 162 4.38 8.93 -20.16
C ASP A 162 5.28 7.76 -19.71
N ALA A 163 5.45 7.57 -18.40
CA ALA A 163 6.19 6.43 -17.87
C ALA A 163 5.54 5.09 -18.26
N PHE A 164 4.21 4.97 -18.12
CA PHE A 164 3.48 3.77 -18.55
C PHE A 164 3.51 3.55 -20.06
N ASP A 165 3.53 4.61 -20.85
CA ASP A 165 3.68 4.49 -22.31
C ASP A 165 5.05 3.89 -22.69
N LYS A 166 6.11 4.27 -21.97
CA LYS A 166 7.46 3.79 -22.19
C LYS A 166 7.70 2.36 -21.71
N VAL A 167 7.18 1.99 -20.53
CA VAL A 167 7.41 0.67 -19.95
C VAL A 167 6.35 -0.37 -20.35
N GLY A 168 5.21 0.08 -20.90
CA GLY A 168 4.08 -0.77 -21.25
C GLY A 168 3.18 -1.11 -20.06
N LYS A 169 2.03 -1.75 -20.36
CA LYS A 169 0.98 -2.03 -19.35
C LYS A 169 1.41 -3.00 -18.24
N ASP A 170 2.37 -3.85 -18.52
CA ASP A 170 2.92 -4.84 -17.59
C ASP A 170 4.21 -4.34 -16.90
N GLY A 171 4.62 -3.11 -17.20
CA GLY A 171 5.80 -2.49 -16.62
C GLY A 171 5.55 -2.04 -15.18
N VAL A 172 6.61 -2.01 -14.39
CA VAL A 172 6.59 -1.52 -13.02
C VAL A 172 7.00 -0.05 -13.00
N VAL A 173 6.17 0.79 -12.40
CA VAL A 173 6.45 2.20 -12.15
C VAL A 173 6.59 2.40 -10.65
N THR A 174 7.75 2.87 -10.21
CA THR A 174 8.04 3.21 -8.81
C THR A 174 8.23 4.72 -8.66
N VAL A 175 7.90 5.23 -7.48
CA VAL A 175 8.11 6.65 -7.13
C VAL A 175 9.10 6.71 -5.98
N GLU A 176 10.17 7.46 -6.18
CA GLU A 176 11.24 7.63 -5.20
C GLU A 176 11.54 9.11 -4.99
N GLU A 177 12.05 9.47 -3.82
CA GLU A 177 12.51 10.84 -3.56
C GLU A 177 13.81 11.10 -4.34
N SER A 178 13.78 12.11 -5.21
CA SER A 178 14.98 12.57 -5.92
C SER A 178 15.80 13.53 -5.06
N GLN A 179 17.11 13.57 -5.30
CA GLN A 179 18.00 14.59 -4.75
C GLN A 179 18.00 15.89 -5.58
N SER A 180 17.36 15.87 -6.75
CA SER A 180 17.21 17.02 -7.63
C SER A 180 15.99 17.88 -7.22
N ILE A 181 15.99 19.15 -7.66
CA ILE A 181 14.87 20.08 -7.43
C ILE A 181 13.74 19.81 -8.44
N GLU A 182 14.04 19.17 -9.54
CA GLU A 182 13.09 18.90 -10.62
C GLU A 182 12.67 17.43 -10.60
N ASP A 183 11.38 17.20 -10.88
CA ASP A 183 10.85 15.84 -11.07
C ASP A 183 11.40 15.27 -12.37
N GLU A 184 11.91 14.05 -12.32
CA GLU A 184 12.46 13.35 -13.48
C GLU A 184 11.89 11.93 -13.61
N SER A 185 11.78 11.44 -14.84
CA SER A 185 11.35 10.07 -15.14
C SER A 185 12.54 9.31 -15.74
N ILE A 186 13.02 8.30 -15.00
CA ILE A 186 14.12 7.44 -15.43
C ILE A 186 13.53 6.10 -15.87
N VAL A 187 13.81 5.69 -17.10
CA VAL A 187 13.41 4.40 -17.63
C VAL A 187 14.60 3.45 -17.59
N THR A 188 14.44 2.33 -16.89
CA THR A 188 15.46 1.28 -16.82
C THR A 188 14.93 0.04 -17.52
N GLU A 189 15.69 -0.51 -18.45
CA GLU A 189 15.36 -1.80 -19.06
C GLU A 189 15.68 -2.92 -18.08
N GLY A 190 14.69 -3.79 -17.84
CA GLY A 190 14.83 -4.91 -16.91
C GLY A 190 13.80 -4.91 -15.80
N VAL A 191 14.12 -5.57 -14.68
CA VAL A 191 13.28 -5.67 -13.50
C VAL A 191 14.01 -5.08 -12.30
N SER A 192 13.38 -4.13 -11.61
CA SER A 192 13.89 -3.57 -10.36
C SER A 192 13.37 -4.37 -9.17
N PHE A 193 14.25 -4.66 -8.22
CA PHE A 193 13.92 -5.31 -6.95
C PHE A 193 14.34 -4.43 -5.78
N ASP A 194 13.50 -4.31 -4.77
CA ASP A 194 13.76 -3.49 -3.57
C ASP A 194 14.85 -4.05 -2.66
N LYS A 195 15.30 -5.28 -2.91
CA LYS A 195 16.33 -5.95 -2.10
C LYS A 195 17.65 -5.94 -2.84
N GLY A 196 18.66 -5.38 -2.19
CA GLY A 196 20.04 -5.47 -2.62
C GLY A 196 20.63 -6.88 -2.49
N TYR A 197 21.89 -7.03 -2.84
CA TYR A 197 22.60 -8.30 -2.74
C TYR A 197 22.73 -8.80 -1.30
N LEU A 198 22.71 -10.12 -1.13
CA LEU A 198 22.75 -10.79 0.17
C LEU A 198 24.10 -10.63 0.89
N SER A 199 25.17 -10.31 0.17
CA SER A 199 26.51 -10.15 0.72
C SER A 199 27.28 -9.08 -0.03
N PRO A 200 28.08 -8.23 0.70
CA PRO A 200 28.97 -7.26 0.08
C PRO A 200 29.98 -7.88 -0.90
N TYR A 201 30.25 -9.18 -0.79
CA TYR A 201 31.16 -9.90 -1.69
C TYR A 201 30.62 -10.05 -3.13
N PHE A 202 29.33 -9.79 -3.35
CA PHE A 202 28.76 -9.77 -4.70
C PHE A 202 29.04 -8.48 -5.48
N VAL A 203 29.58 -7.46 -4.82
CA VAL A 203 29.99 -6.21 -5.46
C VAL A 203 31.17 -6.48 -6.38
N THR A 204 31.01 -6.17 -7.67
CA THR A 204 32.08 -6.31 -8.68
C THR A 204 32.91 -5.03 -8.82
N ASP A 205 32.29 -3.87 -8.58
CA ASP A 205 32.94 -2.56 -8.55
C ASP A 205 32.84 -1.94 -7.15
N GLN A 206 33.95 -1.91 -6.44
CA GLN A 206 34.02 -1.41 -5.07
C GLN A 206 33.92 0.13 -4.96
N GLU A 207 34.20 0.88 -6.03
CA GLU A 207 34.13 2.33 -6.03
C GLU A 207 32.69 2.82 -6.12
N THR A 208 31.90 2.19 -6.97
CA THR A 208 30.47 2.53 -7.16
C THR A 208 29.53 1.70 -6.32
N GLY A 209 29.99 0.60 -5.73
CA GLY A 209 29.18 -0.35 -4.99
C GLY A 209 28.23 -1.19 -5.87
N HIS A 210 28.50 -1.24 -7.17
CA HIS A 210 27.67 -1.99 -8.12
C HIS A 210 28.13 -3.43 -8.31
N ALA A 211 27.19 -4.29 -8.62
CA ALA A 211 27.43 -5.66 -9.08
C ALA A 211 26.95 -5.75 -10.54
N GLU A 212 27.89 -5.68 -11.48
CA GLU A 212 27.61 -5.75 -12.91
C GLU A 212 28.13 -7.07 -13.48
N LEU A 213 27.29 -7.77 -14.21
CA LEU A 213 27.59 -9.06 -14.84
C LEU A 213 27.23 -8.98 -16.32
N GLU A 214 28.23 -9.13 -17.18
CA GLU A 214 28.02 -9.15 -18.64
C GLU A 214 27.52 -10.50 -19.13
N ASN A 215 26.37 -10.51 -19.81
CA ASN A 215 25.75 -11.72 -20.39
C ASN A 215 25.62 -12.90 -19.41
N PRO A 216 25.08 -12.68 -18.19
CA PRO A 216 24.98 -13.74 -17.19
C PRO A 216 23.98 -14.82 -17.59
N LEU A 217 24.25 -16.06 -17.23
CA LEU A 217 23.25 -17.12 -17.25
C LEU A 217 22.41 -17.05 -15.98
N ILE A 218 21.09 -16.97 -16.15
CA ILE A 218 20.16 -16.92 -15.04
C ILE A 218 19.51 -18.28 -14.85
N LEU A 219 19.73 -18.90 -13.67
CA LEU A 219 19.09 -20.12 -13.26
C LEU A 219 17.86 -19.80 -12.38
N LEU A 220 16.67 -20.10 -12.89
CA LEU A 220 15.42 -19.94 -12.14
C LEU A 220 15.08 -21.23 -11.38
N VAL A 221 15.00 -21.15 -10.04
CA VAL A 221 14.72 -22.28 -9.16
C VAL A 221 13.56 -21.94 -8.24
N ARG A 222 12.60 -22.88 -8.07
CA ARG A 222 11.44 -22.69 -7.19
C ARG A 222 11.78 -22.92 -5.71
N GLU A 223 12.73 -23.80 -5.46
CA GLU A 223 13.06 -24.24 -4.11
C GLU A 223 14.45 -23.73 -3.70
N LYS A 224 14.66 -23.60 -2.40
CA LYS A 224 15.96 -23.21 -1.87
C LYS A 224 17.00 -24.30 -2.16
N ILE A 225 18.05 -23.94 -2.87
CA ILE A 225 19.21 -24.81 -3.04
C ILE A 225 20.03 -24.77 -1.74
N SER A 226 20.03 -25.84 -0.97
CA SER A 226 20.76 -25.96 0.29
C SER A 226 21.87 -27.03 0.25
N SER A 227 21.96 -27.79 -0.84
CA SER A 227 22.89 -28.89 -1.02
C SER A 227 23.78 -28.63 -2.23
N LEU A 228 25.09 -28.56 -2.01
CA LEU A 228 26.06 -28.41 -3.09
C LEU A 228 26.09 -29.61 -4.08
N PRO A 229 25.95 -30.86 -3.64
CA PRO A 229 25.90 -32.01 -4.55
C PRO A 229 24.76 -31.95 -5.56
N ASP A 230 23.61 -31.43 -5.19
CA ASP A 230 22.45 -31.32 -6.08
C ASP A 230 22.65 -30.23 -7.15
N PHE A 231 23.49 -29.24 -6.85
CA PHE A 231 23.80 -28.12 -7.74
C PHE A 231 25.02 -28.39 -8.64
N LEU A 232 25.90 -29.30 -8.25
CA LEU A 232 27.15 -29.60 -8.94
C LEU A 232 26.98 -29.94 -10.43
N PRO A 233 25.99 -30.76 -10.86
CA PRO A 233 25.79 -31.07 -12.27
C PRO A 233 25.41 -29.87 -13.13
N VAL A 234 24.77 -28.87 -12.54
CA VAL A 234 24.44 -27.62 -13.23
C VAL A 234 25.70 -26.76 -13.40
N LEU A 235 26.52 -26.66 -12.35
CA LEU A 235 27.81 -25.96 -12.38
C LEU A 235 28.75 -26.54 -13.41
N GLU A 236 28.86 -27.88 -13.50
CA GLU A 236 29.70 -28.57 -14.50
C GLU A 236 29.24 -28.24 -15.92
N LYS A 237 27.93 -28.19 -16.19
CA LYS A 237 27.42 -27.82 -17.50
C LYS A 237 27.74 -26.36 -17.86
N VAL A 238 27.61 -25.45 -16.90
CA VAL A 238 27.93 -24.03 -17.08
C VAL A 238 29.43 -23.82 -17.30
N ALA A 239 30.27 -24.49 -16.52
CA ALA A 239 31.72 -24.43 -16.66
C ALA A 239 32.19 -24.95 -18.05
N ASN A 240 31.56 -26.02 -18.57
CA ASN A 240 31.84 -26.56 -19.90
C ASN A 240 31.39 -25.60 -21.05
N LEU A 241 30.51 -24.62 -20.77
CA LEU A 241 30.13 -23.58 -21.71
C LEU A 241 31.10 -22.38 -21.71
N SER A 242 32.21 -22.47 -20.98
CA SER A 242 33.22 -21.39 -20.83
C SER A 242 32.69 -20.08 -20.23
N LEU A 243 31.66 -20.17 -19.42
CA LEU A 243 31.06 -19.01 -18.76
C LEU A 243 31.59 -18.87 -17.34
N ILE A 244 32.16 -17.72 -17.04
CA ILE A 244 32.95 -17.49 -15.82
C ILE A 244 32.09 -16.97 -14.65
N HIS A 245 30.86 -16.49 -14.91
CA HIS A 245 30.03 -15.83 -13.89
C HIS A 245 28.71 -16.57 -13.62
N ILE A 246 28.49 -16.92 -12.38
CA ILE A 246 27.23 -17.51 -11.86
C ILE A 246 26.68 -16.56 -10.81
N SER A 247 25.49 -16.02 -11.02
CA SER A 247 24.78 -15.22 -10.01
C SER A 247 23.64 -16.00 -9.40
N GLU A 248 23.50 -15.94 -8.08
CA GLU A 248 22.30 -16.46 -7.41
C GLU A 248 21.13 -15.49 -7.59
N PRO A 249 19.93 -15.97 -7.94
CA PRO A 249 18.73 -15.15 -7.94
C PRO A 249 18.37 -14.77 -6.51
N THR A 250 18.18 -13.49 -6.29
CA THR A 250 17.62 -12.95 -5.04
C THR A 250 16.20 -13.48 -4.84
N ARG A 251 15.86 -13.83 -3.61
CA ARG A 251 14.52 -14.25 -3.18
C ARG A 251 13.54 -13.09 -3.15
#